data_56956d1b6655933a7d405894856b0240
#
_entry.id   56956d1b6655933a7d405894856b0240
#
_cell.length_a   1.000
_cell.length_b   1.000
_cell.length_c   1.000
_cell.angle_alpha   90.00
_cell.angle_beta   90.00
_cell.angle_gamma   90.00
#
_symmetry.space_group_name_H-M   'P 1'
#
loop_
_entity.id
_entity.type
_entity.pdbx_description
1 polymer ?
#
loop_
_entity_poly.entity_id
_entity_poly.type
_entity_poly.pdbx_seq_one_letter_code
_entity_poly.pdbx_strand_id
1 'polypeptide(L)'
;MNPESRHALRGAALTFIADPWQVGNDASLRYEADAVLAVEDGKIAHFGAASEVLPKLWPDTPVRLVGRDRLILPGFIDAHVHYPQTQIIGAHGAQLLDWLDRYTFVAEQHFASGEHARAVAELFLSEILRAGTTTAAVYCTVHPQSVDVFFEEAQARNMRMIAGKVLMDRNAPAALTDTVQRGYDESKALIAKWHGKGRQLYCVTPRFAASSTPEQMEMAGKLWAEHPGTYLQSHISENRDEVEWVKSLYPARRDYLDVYDHFRQLGPRAIYGHGIWLTESEWHRLHDTGTAIAHCPTSNLFLGSGLLQISRFKDPKRPVELGLGTDVGGGTSFSMLATMGAAYEIAQLNGHALRAVQAFYLATLGGARALALDDKIGAISPGREPI
;
A
#
# COMPACT_ATOMS: atom_id res chain seq x y z
N MET A 1 9.34 -32.29 -11.69
CA MET A 1 9.50 -30.81 -11.69
C MET A 1 9.33 -30.32 -13.12
N ASN A 2 8.48 -29.32 -13.33
CA ASN A 2 8.18 -28.81 -14.68
C ASN A 2 9.33 -27.88 -15.13
N PRO A 3 10.06 -28.14 -16.22
CA PRO A 3 11.13 -27.27 -16.73
C PRO A 3 10.65 -25.85 -17.04
N GLU A 4 9.36 -25.65 -17.34
CA GLU A 4 8.74 -24.34 -17.61
C GLU A 4 8.70 -23.43 -16.38
N SER A 5 8.92 -23.97 -15.16
CA SER A 5 8.96 -23.17 -13.93
C SER A 5 10.32 -22.53 -13.65
N ARG A 6 11.34 -22.79 -14.48
CA ARG A 6 12.71 -22.32 -14.31
C ARG A 6 13.08 -21.29 -15.36
N HIS A 7 13.58 -20.15 -14.94
CA HIS A 7 14.14 -19.13 -15.82
C HIS A 7 15.12 -18.24 -15.05
N ALA A 8 15.97 -17.56 -15.76
CA ALA A 8 16.89 -16.59 -15.17
C ALA A 8 16.94 -15.29 -15.97
N LEU A 9 17.16 -14.18 -15.27
CA LEU A 9 17.49 -12.87 -15.84
C LEU A 9 18.96 -12.56 -15.56
N ARG A 10 19.68 -12.04 -16.55
CA ARG A 10 21.04 -11.54 -16.36
C ARG A 10 21.17 -10.10 -16.78
N GLY A 11 21.73 -9.26 -15.93
CA GLY A 11 21.96 -7.83 -16.15
C GLY A 11 22.35 -7.11 -14.89
N ALA A 12 22.50 -5.79 -14.94
CA ALA A 12 22.71 -5.00 -13.74
C ALA A 12 21.49 -5.11 -12.81
N ALA A 13 21.73 -5.28 -11.51
CA ALA A 13 20.67 -5.42 -10.52
C ALA A 13 20.98 -4.64 -9.24
N LEU A 14 19.93 -4.13 -8.60
CA LEU A 14 19.99 -3.46 -7.31
C LEU A 14 18.87 -3.97 -6.40
N THR A 15 19.20 -4.25 -5.15
CA THR A 15 18.24 -4.66 -4.12
C THR A 15 18.63 -4.10 -2.77
N PHE A 16 17.65 -4.00 -1.86
CA PHE A 16 17.89 -3.61 -0.48
C PHE A 16 18.09 -4.84 0.40
N ILE A 17 18.99 -4.72 1.39
CA ILE A 17 19.30 -5.76 2.38
C ILE A 17 19.00 -5.28 3.80
N ALA A 18 18.89 -3.96 4.02
CA ALA A 18 18.63 -3.36 5.31
C ALA A 18 17.95 -1.98 5.16
N ASP A 19 17.51 -1.39 6.27
CA ASP A 19 16.97 -0.03 6.33
C ASP A 19 18.10 1.01 6.28
N PRO A 20 18.13 1.93 5.28
CA PRO A 20 19.17 2.94 5.13
C PRO A 20 19.26 3.94 6.29
N TRP A 21 18.21 4.13 7.08
CA TRP A 21 18.25 4.95 8.29
C TRP A 21 18.93 4.27 9.47
N GLN A 22 18.99 2.92 9.45
CA GLN A 22 19.64 2.14 10.52
C GLN A 22 21.11 1.88 10.23
N VAL A 23 21.46 1.54 9.00
CA VAL A 23 22.82 1.09 8.66
C VAL A 23 23.60 2.04 7.73
N GLY A 24 22.96 3.11 7.26
CA GLY A 24 23.49 4.02 6.26
C GLY A 24 23.21 3.56 4.82
N ASN A 25 23.28 4.50 3.86
CA ASN A 25 22.83 4.26 2.49
C ASN A 25 23.65 3.16 1.80
N ASP A 26 24.98 3.20 1.87
CA ASP A 26 25.84 2.27 1.14
C ASP A 26 25.74 0.85 1.69
N ALA A 27 25.58 0.69 3.01
CA ALA A 27 25.43 -0.61 3.66
C ALA A 27 24.02 -1.21 3.53
N SER A 28 23.03 -0.40 3.10
CA SER A 28 21.63 -0.84 3.01
C SER A 28 21.27 -1.53 1.70
N LEU A 29 22.12 -1.39 0.66
CA LEU A 29 21.83 -1.89 -0.68
C LEU A 29 22.95 -2.82 -1.18
N ARG A 30 22.57 -3.67 -2.13
CA ARG A 30 23.50 -4.48 -2.92
C ARG A 30 23.29 -4.15 -4.40
N TYR A 31 24.35 -3.73 -5.06
CA TYR A 31 24.40 -3.52 -6.50
C TYR A 31 25.35 -4.52 -7.14
N GLU A 32 24.90 -5.17 -8.22
CA GLU A 32 25.69 -6.09 -9.03
C GLU A 32 25.62 -5.64 -10.49
N ALA A 33 26.78 -5.30 -11.07
CA ALA A 33 26.84 -4.82 -12.47
C ALA A 33 26.50 -5.90 -13.50
N ASP A 34 26.77 -7.17 -13.17
CA ASP A 34 26.45 -8.36 -13.95
C ASP A 34 25.92 -9.43 -13.01
N ALA A 35 24.64 -9.30 -12.68
CA ALA A 35 23.92 -10.21 -11.80
C ALA A 35 23.19 -11.29 -12.58
N VAL A 36 22.95 -12.43 -11.92
CA VAL A 36 21.94 -13.41 -12.34
C VAL A 36 20.89 -13.54 -11.24
N LEU A 37 19.63 -13.38 -11.62
CA LEU A 37 18.44 -13.68 -10.83
C LEU A 37 17.81 -14.94 -11.42
N ALA A 38 17.88 -16.05 -10.70
CA ALA A 38 17.28 -17.33 -11.09
C ALA A 38 16.00 -17.58 -10.30
N VAL A 39 14.96 -17.97 -11.01
CA VAL A 39 13.63 -18.30 -10.46
C VAL A 39 13.35 -19.78 -10.68
N GLU A 40 12.83 -20.45 -9.66
CA GLU A 40 12.36 -21.81 -9.69
C GLU A 40 11.05 -21.92 -8.88
N ASP A 41 10.03 -22.50 -9.46
CA ASP A 41 8.72 -22.73 -8.84
C ASP A 41 8.11 -21.45 -8.20
N GLY A 42 8.26 -20.32 -8.89
CA GLY A 42 7.74 -19.02 -8.43
C GLY A 42 8.50 -18.39 -7.25
N LYS A 43 9.71 -18.90 -6.94
CA LYS A 43 10.60 -18.35 -5.92
C LYS A 43 11.95 -18.01 -6.52
N ILE A 44 12.62 -17.02 -5.92
CA ILE A 44 14.03 -16.73 -6.24
C ILE A 44 14.87 -17.87 -5.65
N ALA A 45 15.48 -18.66 -6.53
CA ALA A 45 16.39 -19.75 -6.14
C ALA A 45 17.79 -19.21 -5.88
N HIS A 46 18.31 -18.35 -6.78
CA HIS A 46 19.64 -17.77 -6.67
C HIS A 46 19.64 -16.30 -7.09
N PHE A 47 20.48 -15.51 -6.42
CA PHE A 47 20.79 -14.13 -6.80
C PHE A 47 22.23 -13.78 -6.43
N GLY A 48 22.96 -13.18 -7.35
CA GLY A 48 24.34 -12.72 -7.15
C GLY A 48 25.08 -12.48 -8.45
N ALA A 49 26.42 -12.32 -8.35
CA ALA A 49 27.30 -12.13 -9.51
C ALA A 49 27.14 -13.28 -10.52
N ALA A 50 27.14 -12.97 -11.81
CA ALA A 50 26.94 -13.96 -12.86
C ALA A 50 27.96 -15.09 -12.80
N SER A 51 29.22 -14.78 -12.45
CA SER A 51 30.30 -15.78 -12.27
C SER A 51 30.00 -16.80 -11.16
N GLU A 52 29.22 -16.42 -10.14
CA GLU A 52 28.90 -17.27 -9.00
C GLU A 52 27.61 -18.05 -9.20
N VAL A 53 26.64 -17.48 -9.92
CA VAL A 53 25.29 -18.05 -10.06
C VAL A 53 25.14 -18.92 -11.29
N LEU A 54 25.72 -18.55 -12.46
CA LEU A 54 25.61 -19.35 -13.68
C LEU A 54 26.02 -20.81 -13.50
N PRO A 55 27.12 -21.13 -12.76
CA PRO A 55 27.53 -22.55 -12.55
C PRO A 55 26.54 -23.34 -11.68
N LYS A 56 25.62 -22.68 -10.95
CA LYS A 56 24.65 -23.31 -10.06
C LYS A 56 23.30 -23.54 -10.75
N LEU A 57 23.11 -22.98 -11.95
CA LEU A 57 21.86 -23.16 -12.68
C LEU A 57 21.71 -24.62 -13.13
N TRP A 58 20.48 -25.09 -13.14
CA TRP A 58 20.18 -26.38 -13.77
C TRP A 58 20.53 -26.36 -15.27
N PRO A 59 20.97 -27.49 -15.82
CA PRO A 59 21.15 -27.61 -17.27
C PRO A 59 19.86 -27.14 -17.99
N ASP A 60 20.06 -26.43 -19.10
CA ASP A 60 18.98 -25.94 -19.95
C ASP A 60 18.08 -24.84 -19.34
N THR A 61 18.43 -24.25 -18.19
CA THR A 61 17.71 -23.09 -17.66
C THR A 61 17.80 -21.91 -18.64
N PRO A 62 16.67 -21.40 -19.17
CA PRO A 62 16.70 -20.22 -20.06
C PRO A 62 17.22 -18.99 -19.33
N VAL A 63 18.26 -18.35 -19.86
CA VAL A 63 18.84 -17.11 -19.33
C VAL A 63 18.51 -15.97 -20.30
N ARG A 64 17.63 -15.06 -19.88
CA ARG A 64 17.30 -13.85 -20.64
C ARG A 64 18.25 -12.72 -20.27
N LEU A 65 18.93 -12.14 -21.26
CA LEU A 65 19.75 -10.96 -21.07
C LEU A 65 18.87 -9.70 -20.97
N VAL A 66 19.08 -8.94 -19.93
CA VAL A 66 18.52 -7.59 -19.75
C VAL A 66 19.51 -6.60 -20.35
N GLY A 67 19.03 -5.66 -21.18
CA GLY A 67 19.90 -4.70 -21.87
C GLY A 67 20.78 -3.90 -20.89
N ARG A 68 21.93 -3.40 -21.39
CA ARG A 68 22.90 -2.63 -20.58
C ARG A 68 22.37 -1.29 -20.07
N ASP A 69 21.28 -0.80 -20.67
CA ASP A 69 20.56 0.42 -20.34
C ASP A 69 19.42 0.18 -19.31
N ARG A 70 19.35 -1.02 -18.74
CA ARG A 70 18.29 -1.46 -17.83
C ARG A 70 18.85 -1.96 -16.51
N LEU A 71 18.06 -1.79 -15.46
CA LEU A 71 18.37 -2.24 -14.11
C LEU A 71 17.26 -3.17 -13.60
N ILE A 72 17.63 -4.33 -13.09
CA ILE A 72 16.72 -5.25 -12.40
C ILE A 72 16.53 -4.74 -10.98
N LEU A 73 15.28 -4.47 -10.61
CA LEU A 73 14.86 -4.00 -9.29
C LEU A 73 13.76 -4.92 -8.73
N PRO A 74 13.57 -4.96 -7.39
CA PRO A 74 12.30 -5.44 -6.83
C PRO A 74 11.13 -4.64 -7.39
N GLY A 75 9.99 -5.27 -7.63
CA GLY A 75 8.77 -4.55 -8.01
C GLY A 75 8.39 -3.50 -6.97
N PHE A 76 7.87 -2.37 -7.43
CA PHE A 76 7.40 -1.32 -6.53
C PHE A 76 6.17 -1.77 -5.74
N ILE A 77 6.06 -1.24 -4.54
CA ILE A 77 4.96 -1.49 -3.60
C ILE A 77 4.25 -0.18 -3.34
N ASP A 78 2.97 -0.14 -3.71
CA ASP A 78 2.08 0.98 -3.43
C ASP A 78 1.32 0.71 -2.14
N ALA A 79 1.68 1.41 -1.07
CA ALA A 79 1.15 1.15 0.26
C ALA A 79 -0.24 1.75 0.50
N HIS A 80 -0.79 2.52 -0.45
CA HIS A 80 -2.10 3.16 -0.34
C HIS A 80 -2.58 3.69 -1.68
N VAL A 81 -3.68 3.16 -2.20
CA VAL A 81 -4.25 3.58 -3.49
C VAL A 81 -5.72 3.22 -3.61
N HIS A 82 -6.50 4.01 -4.38
CA HIS A 82 -7.94 3.81 -4.61
C HIS A 82 -8.21 3.48 -6.08
N TYR A 83 -8.41 2.21 -6.43
CA TYR A 83 -8.70 1.87 -7.82
C TYR A 83 -10.01 2.50 -8.36
N PRO A 84 -11.06 2.71 -7.54
CA PRO A 84 -12.29 3.35 -8.03
C PRO A 84 -12.10 4.82 -8.45
N GLN A 85 -11.03 5.44 -8.02
CA GLN A 85 -10.73 6.85 -8.29
C GLN A 85 -9.85 7.05 -9.53
N THR A 86 -9.55 6.00 -10.28
CA THR A 86 -8.75 6.05 -11.52
C THR A 86 -9.28 7.09 -12.51
N GLN A 87 -10.60 7.24 -12.61
CA GLN A 87 -11.24 8.15 -13.58
C GLN A 87 -11.24 9.62 -13.17
N ILE A 88 -10.86 9.92 -11.93
CA ILE A 88 -10.85 11.30 -11.37
C ILE A 88 -9.45 11.81 -11.07
N ILE A 89 -8.41 11.16 -11.59
CA ILE A 89 -7.03 11.63 -11.47
C ILE A 89 -6.94 13.06 -12.03
N GLY A 90 -6.39 13.99 -11.23
CA GLY A 90 -6.26 15.38 -11.62
C GLY A 90 -7.56 16.20 -11.54
N ALA A 91 -8.65 15.63 -11.01
CA ALA A 91 -9.87 16.39 -10.74
C ALA A 91 -9.61 17.46 -9.68
N HIS A 92 -9.77 18.74 -10.04
CA HIS A 92 -9.44 19.87 -9.18
C HIS A 92 -10.41 19.99 -8.00
N GLY A 93 -9.88 19.91 -6.79
CA GLY A 93 -10.59 20.18 -5.53
C GLY A 93 -9.92 21.25 -4.70
N ALA A 94 -10.68 22.08 -4.01
CA ALA A 94 -10.12 23.13 -3.17
C ALA A 94 -9.47 22.56 -1.90
N GLN A 95 -10.08 21.55 -1.31
CA GLN A 95 -9.64 20.82 -0.10
C GLN A 95 -10.24 19.41 -0.10
N LEU A 96 -9.71 18.53 0.76
CA LEU A 96 -10.11 17.12 0.87
C LEU A 96 -11.62 16.89 0.93
N LEU A 97 -12.33 17.53 1.85
CA LEU A 97 -13.75 17.26 2.08
C LEU A 97 -14.62 17.69 0.89
N ASP A 98 -14.34 18.86 0.28
CA ASP A 98 -15.00 19.31 -0.96
C ASP A 98 -14.71 18.34 -2.14
N TRP A 99 -13.48 17.85 -2.25
CA TRP A 99 -13.06 16.92 -3.29
C TRP A 99 -13.76 15.55 -3.16
N LEU A 100 -13.93 15.06 -1.93
CA LEU A 100 -14.68 13.81 -1.64
C LEU A 100 -16.13 13.91 -2.15
N ASP A 101 -16.81 15.00 -1.83
CA ASP A 101 -18.22 15.17 -2.20
C ASP A 101 -18.41 15.39 -3.71
N ARG A 102 -17.53 16.18 -4.34
CA ARG A 102 -17.67 16.57 -5.75
C ARG A 102 -17.29 15.47 -6.74
N TYR A 103 -16.28 14.68 -6.42
CA TYR A 103 -15.69 13.73 -7.36
C TYR A 103 -15.69 12.30 -6.86
N THR A 104 -15.17 12.07 -5.65
CA THR A 104 -14.93 10.73 -5.13
C THR A 104 -16.23 9.95 -4.94
N PHE A 105 -17.14 10.49 -4.17
CA PHE A 105 -18.41 9.80 -3.90
C PHE A 105 -19.26 9.66 -5.16
N VAL A 106 -19.15 10.59 -6.11
CA VAL A 106 -19.84 10.48 -7.40
C VAL A 106 -19.28 9.30 -8.20
N ALA A 107 -17.95 9.19 -8.32
CA ALA A 107 -17.29 8.11 -9.06
C ALA A 107 -17.54 6.74 -8.42
N GLU A 108 -17.41 6.64 -7.08
CA GLU A 108 -17.51 5.36 -6.37
C GLU A 108 -18.91 4.73 -6.43
N GLN A 109 -19.99 5.51 -6.57
CA GLN A 109 -21.35 4.98 -6.74
C GLN A 109 -21.51 4.10 -7.98
N HIS A 110 -20.76 4.35 -9.06
CA HIS A 110 -20.83 3.56 -10.29
C HIS A 110 -20.35 2.12 -10.11
N PHE A 111 -19.62 1.84 -9.04
CA PHE A 111 -19.10 0.49 -8.73
C PHE A 111 -20.15 -0.48 -8.18
N ALA A 112 -21.40 -0.04 -8.04
CA ALA A 112 -22.57 -0.90 -7.94
C ALA A 112 -22.74 -1.79 -9.19
N SER A 113 -22.23 -1.35 -10.36
CA SER A 113 -22.12 -2.17 -11.58
C SER A 113 -20.83 -2.97 -11.57
N GLY A 114 -20.94 -4.30 -11.57
CA GLY A 114 -19.78 -5.20 -11.69
C GLY A 114 -19.04 -5.04 -13.03
N GLU A 115 -19.75 -4.70 -14.13
CA GLU A 115 -19.14 -4.44 -15.43
C GLU A 115 -18.28 -3.18 -15.40
N HIS A 116 -18.77 -2.09 -14.82
CA HIS A 116 -18.00 -0.86 -14.62
C HIS A 116 -16.78 -1.11 -13.73
N ALA A 117 -16.98 -1.80 -12.61
CA ALA A 117 -15.90 -2.14 -11.69
C ALA A 117 -14.79 -2.96 -12.37
N ARG A 118 -15.15 -3.92 -13.25
CA ARG A 118 -14.20 -4.73 -14.02
C ARG A 118 -13.39 -3.89 -15.01
N ALA A 119 -14.07 -3.06 -15.79
CA ALA A 119 -13.41 -2.21 -16.77
C ALA A 119 -12.37 -1.27 -16.10
N VAL A 120 -12.72 -0.69 -14.94
CA VAL A 120 -11.78 0.15 -14.18
C VAL A 120 -10.67 -0.67 -13.55
N ALA A 121 -10.94 -1.88 -13.02
CA ALA A 121 -9.92 -2.76 -12.45
C ALA A 121 -8.90 -3.19 -13.50
N GLU A 122 -9.33 -3.55 -14.70
CA GLU A 122 -8.45 -3.91 -15.82
C GLU A 122 -7.51 -2.77 -16.21
N LEU A 123 -8.06 -1.55 -16.34
CA LEU A 123 -7.27 -0.35 -16.63
C LEU A 123 -6.28 -0.06 -15.50
N PHE A 124 -6.76 0.00 -14.26
CA PHE A 124 -5.95 0.28 -13.08
C PHE A 124 -4.76 -0.68 -12.95
N LEU A 125 -5.04 -2.00 -12.98
CA LEU A 125 -3.99 -3.02 -12.83
C LEU A 125 -2.99 -2.98 -13.99
N SER A 126 -3.43 -2.64 -15.19
CA SER A 126 -2.54 -2.48 -16.35
C SER A 126 -1.62 -1.26 -16.19
N GLU A 127 -2.16 -0.13 -15.70
CA GLU A 127 -1.38 1.10 -15.51
C GLU A 127 -0.37 0.97 -14.36
N ILE A 128 -0.75 0.38 -13.21
CA ILE A 128 0.21 0.19 -12.12
C ILE A 128 1.32 -0.80 -12.50
N LEU A 129 1.01 -1.87 -13.25
CA LEU A 129 2.04 -2.78 -13.79
C LEU A 129 2.98 -2.08 -14.76
N ARG A 130 2.45 -1.24 -15.66
CA ARG A 130 3.25 -0.43 -16.59
C ARG A 130 4.17 0.53 -15.84
N ALA A 131 3.73 1.05 -14.69
CA ALA A 131 4.52 1.89 -13.78
C ALA A 131 5.52 1.09 -12.90
N GLY A 132 5.53 -0.25 -13.00
CA GLY A 132 6.44 -1.12 -12.23
C GLY A 132 5.94 -1.52 -10.84
N THR A 133 4.68 -1.20 -10.51
CA THR A 133 4.06 -1.61 -9.24
C THR A 133 3.48 -3.01 -9.37
N THR A 134 3.93 -3.93 -8.52
CA THR A 134 3.55 -5.34 -8.52
C THR A 134 2.74 -5.75 -7.29
N THR A 135 2.77 -4.92 -6.25
CA THR A 135 2.03 -5.10 -5.01
C THR A 135 1.38 -3.78 -4.60
N ALA A 136 0.12 -3.82 -4.17
CA ALA A 136 -0.55 -2.63 -3.66
C ALA A 136 -1.54 -2.94 -2.52
N ALA A 137 -1.71 -1.96 -1.61
CA ALA A 137 -2.79 -1.90 -0.64
C ALA A 137 -3.91 -1.00 -1.20
N VAL A 138 -5.04 -1.60 -1.57
CA VAL A 138 -6.04 -1.01 -2.45
C VAL A 138 -7.37 -0.85 -1.76
N TYR A 139 -7.92 0.36 -1.81
CA TYR A 139 -9.31 0.61 -1.46
C TYR A 139 -10.20 0.25 -2.65
N CYS A 140 -11.20 -0.59 -2.39
CA CYS A 140 -12.33 -0.82 -3.30
C CYS A 140 -13.47 0.17 -2.97
N THR A 141 -14.72 -0.26 -3.08
CA THR A 141 -15.89 0.52 -2.63
C THR A 141 -16.69 -0.25 -1.59
N VAL A 142 -17.83 0.32 -1.14
CA VAL A 142 -18.77 -0.39 -0.27
C VAL A 142 -19.46 -1.58 -0.96
N HIS A 143 -19.39 -1.66 -2.27
CA HIS A 143 -20.03 -2.70 -3.07
C HIS A 143 -19.18 -3.97 -3.12
N PRO A 144 -19.63 -5.15 -2.64
CA PRO A 144 -18.82 -6.37 -2.60
C PRO A 144 -18.34 -6.84 -3.98
N GLN A 145 -19.13 -6.61 -5.04
CA GLN A 145 -18.73 -6.93 -6.41
C GLN A 145 -17.50 -6.13 -6.89
N SER A 146 -17.25 -4.93 -6.34
CA SER A 146 -16.03 -4.17 -6.66
C SER A 146 -14.78 -4.88 -6.16
N VAL A 147 -14.87 -5.60 -5.04
CA VAL A 147 -13.78 -6.41 -4.48
C VAL A 147 -13.62 -7.71 -5.26
N ASP A 148 -14.73 -8.36 -5.57
CA ASP A 148 -14.72 -9.63 -6.30
C ASP A 148 -14.02 -9.50 -7.66
N VAL A 149 -14.47 -8.54 -8.49
CA VAL A 149 -13.88 -8.35 -9.82
C VAL A 149 -12.43 -7.85 -9.74
N PHE A 150 -12.10 -7.03 -8.76
CA PHE A 150 -10.73 -6.57 -8.55
C PHE A 150 -9.77 -7.74 -8.27
N PHE A 151 -10.13 -8.65 -7.37
CA PHE A 151 -9.31 -9.82 -7.07
C PHE A 151 -9.28 -10.84 -8.22
N GLU A 152 -10.35 -11.00 -8.98
CA GLU A 152 -10.36 -11.83 -10.19
C GLU A 152 -9.33 -11.33 -11.20
N GLU A 153 -9.34 -10.02 -11.50
CA GLU A 153 -8.41 -9.41 -12.45
C GLU A 153 -6.95 -9.39 -11.95
N ALA A 154 -6.75 -9.16 -10.65
CA ALA A 154 -5.42 -9.22 -10.02
C ALA A 154 -4.86 -10.66 -10.03
N GLN A 155 -5.70 -11.67 -9.76
CA GLN A 155 -5.31 -13.07 -9.80
C GLN A 155 -4.95 -13.53 -11.22
N ALA A 156 -5.71 -13.10 -12.23
CA ALA A 156 -5.42 -13.40 -13.64
C ALA A 156 -4.04 -12.87 -14.07
N ARG A 157 -3.59 -11.76 -13.48
CA ARG A 157 -2.27 -11.14 -13.71
C ARG A 157 -1.19 -11.63 -12.76
N ASN A 158 -1.52 -12.55 -11.85
CA ASN A 158 -0.64 -13.06 -10.79
C ASN A 158 -0.01 -11.96 -9.92
N MET A 159 -0.72 -10.83 -9.73
CA MET A 159 -0.28 -9.73 -8.88
C MET A 159 -0.59 -9.99 -7.41
N ARG A 160 0.24 -9.44 -6.51
CA ARG A 160 -0.03 -9.48 -5.07
C ARG A 160 -0.80 -8.24 -4.65
N MET A 161 -2.08 -8.44 -4.30
CA MET A 161 -2.94 -7.33 -3.88
C MET A 161 -3.48 -7.54 -2.48
N ILE A 162 -3.48 -6.47 -1.70
CA ILE A 162 -4.17 -6.35 -0.42
C ILE A 162 -5.36 -5.45 -0.66
N ALA A 163 -6.59 -5.94 -0.53
CA ALA A 163 -7.78 -5.16 -0.81
C ALA A 163 -8.97 -5.60 0.04
N GLY A 164 -9.97 -4.75 0.13
CA GLY A 164 -11.18 -5.08 0.85
C GLY A 164 -12.32 -4.11 0.58
N LYS A 165 -13.51 -4.55 0.99
CA LYS A 165 -14.72 -3.75 0.94
C LYS A 165 -14.59 -2.57 1.91
N VAL A 166 -14.81 -1.35 1.39
CA VAL A 166 -14.86 -0.13 2.21
C VAL A 166 -16.09 -0.18 3.14
N LEU A 167 -15.90 0.21 4.38
CA LEU A 167 -16.92 0.32 5.41
C LEU A 167 -17.23 1.79 5.65
N MET A 168 -18.47 2.17 5.43
CA MET A 168 -19.05 3.49 5.74
C MET A 168 -20.51 3.29 6.11
N ASP A 169 -20.97 3.89 7.22
CA ASP A 169 -22.36 3.85 7.65
C ASP A 169 -22.92 5.23 8.05
N ARG A 170 -22.11 6.29 7.91
CA ARG A 170 -22.54 7.68 8.08
C ARG A 170 -21.70 8.64 7.21
N ASN A 171 -22.13 9.89 7.11
CA ASN A 171 -21.41 10.98 6.45
C ASN A 171 -20.96 10.65 5.01
N ALA A 172 -21.77 9.89 4.30
CA ALA A 172 -21.57 9.52 2.90
C ALA A 172 -22.96 9.44 2.22
N PRO A 173 -23.01 9.51 0.87
CA PRO A 173 -24.27 9.31 0.14
C PRO A 173 -24.92 7.96 0.46
N ALA A 174 -26.25 7.89 0.47
CA ALA A 174 -26.99 6.67 0.79
C ALA A 174 -26.60 5.45 -0.06
N ALA A 175 -26.19 5.68 -1.32
CA ALA A 175 -25.69 4.62 -2.20
C ALA A 175 -24.31 4.08 -1.80
N LEU A 176 -23.59 4.76 -0.91
CA LEU A 176 -22.27 4.37 -0.41
C LEU A 176 -22.27 4.09 1.11
N THR A 177 -23.44 3.90 1.71
CA THR A 177 -23.56 3.55 3.12
C THR A 177 -24.06 2.13 3.32
N ASP A 178 -23.52 1.46 4.34
CA ASP A 178 -23.93 0.14 4.77
C ASP A 178 -24.67 0.20 6.10
N THR A 179 -25.32 -0.89 6.48
CA THR A 179 -25.59 -1.19 7.88
C THR A 179 -24.37 -1.91 8.48
N VAL A 180 -24.18 -1.81 9.79
CA VAL A 180 -23.11 -2.52 10.52
C VAL A 180 -23.14 -4.02 10.22
N GLN A 181 -24.34 -4.64 10.26
CA GLN A 181 -24.51 -6.07 10.01
C GLN A 181 -24.14 -6.45 8.56
N ARG A 182 -24.62 -5.66 7.58
CA ARG A 182 -24.30 -5.90 6.18
C ARG A 182 -22.79 -5.76 5.92
N GLY A 183 -22.15 -4.73 6.48
CA GLY A 183 -20.70 -4.55 6.41
C GLY A 183 -19.94 -5.74 6.95
N TYR A 184 -20.37 -6.33 8.08
CA TYR A 184 -19.78 -7.53 8.67
C TYR A 184 -19.97 -8.75 7.77
N ASP A 185 -21.21 -9.07 7.38
CA ASP A 185 -21.54 -10.32 6.66
C ASP A 185 -20.85 -10.36 5.28
N GLU A 186 -20.89 -9.26 4.53
CA GLU A 186 -20.27 -9.16 3.22
C GLU A 186 -18.72 -9.23 3.31
N SER A 187 -18.13 -8.54 4.29
CA SER A 187 -16.67 -8.59 4.51
C SER A 187 -16.21 -9.99 4.90
N LYS A 188 -16.95 -10.67 5.79
CA LYS A 188 -16.65 -12.04 6.21
C LYS A 188 -16.73 -13.03 5.05
N ALA A 189 -17.74 -12.88 4.18
CA ALA A 189 -17.86 -13.69 2.97
C ALA A 189 -16.69 -13.48 2.00
N LEU A 190 -16.27 -12.21 1.80
CA LEU A 190 -15.13 -11.86 0.96
C LEU A 190 -13.80 -12.35 1.54
N ILE A 191 -13.61 -12.31 2.87
CA ILE A 191 -12.45 -12.91 3.54
C ILE A 191 -12.37 -14.39 3.23
N ALA A 192 -13.46 -15.12 3.43
CA ALA A 192 -13.51 -16.57 3.17
C ALA A 192 -13.24 -16.91 1.70
N LYS A 193 -13.66 -16.04 0.77
CA LYS A 193 -13.47 -16.24 -0.67
C LYS A 193 -12.05 -15.93 -1.14
N TRP A 194 -11.41 -14.89 -0.61
CA TRP A 194 -10.23 -14.30 -1.22
C TRP A 194 -8.96 -14.32 -0.37
N HIS A 195 -9.06 -14.26 0.97
CA HIS A 195 -7.87 -14.18 1.80
C HIS A 195 -6.99 -15.44 1.67
N GLY A 196 -5.75 -15.24 1.25
CA GLY A 196 -4.81 -16.35 1.04
C GLY A 196 -5.03 -17.15 -0.26
N LYS A 197 -5.95 -16.74 -1.15
CA LYS A 197 -6.15 -17.37 -2.45
C LYS A 197 -5.10 -16.87 -3.44
N GLY A 198 -4.16 -17.72 -3.81
CA GLY A 198 -3.01 -17.31 -4.60
C GLY A 198 -2.20 -16.24 -3.87
N ARG A 199 -2.08 -15.06 -4.46
CA ARG A 199 -1.37 -13.91 -3.89
C ARG A 199 -2.30 -12.86 -3.26
N GLN A 200 -3.62 -13.12 -3.21
CA GLN A 200 -4.62 -12.16 -2.73
C GLN A 200 -4.71 -12.16 -1.21
N LEU A 201 -4.79 -10.98 -0.62
CA LEU A 201 -4.88 -10.77 0.83
C LEU A 201 -6.02 -9.81 1.13
N TYR A 202 -6.93 -10.19 2.03
CA TYR A 202 -8.05 -9.34 2.39
C TYR A 202 -7.65 -8.29 3.44
N CYS A 203 -8.24 -7.10 3.31
CA CYS A 203 -8.07 -5.98 4.22
C CYS A 203 -9.41 -5.50 4.75
N VAL A 204 -9.59 -5.47 6.06
CA VAL A 204 -10.72 -4.78 6.70
C VAL A 204 -10.51 -3.28 6.51
N THR A 205 -11.48 -2.60 5.90
CA THR A 205 -11.25 -1.25 5.36
C THR A 205 -12.30 -0.24 5.83
N PRO A 206 -12.33 0.16 7.12
CA PRO A 206 -13.04 1.39 7.49
C PRO A 206 -12.40 2.57 6.76
N ARG A 207 -13.20 3.35 6.00
CA ARG A 207 -12.63 4.40 5.16
C ARG A 207 -11.83 5.42 5.97
N PHE A 208 -12.47 6.02 6.96
CA PHE A 208 -11.87 6.86 7.99
C PHE A 208 -12.87 7.05 9.14
N ALA A 209 -12.43 7.51 10.29
CA ALA A 209 -13.28 7.55 11.48
C ALA A 209 -14.55 8.43 11.31
N ALA A 210 -14.51 9.48 10.49
CA ALA A 210 -15.68 10.33 10.29
C ALA A 210 -16.81 9.64 9.50
N SER A 211 -16.51 8.65 8.67
CA SER A 211 -17.51 7.91 7.89
C SER A 211 -18.05 6.66 8.56
N SER A 212 -17.63 6.39 9.80
CA SER A 212 -18.05 5.20 10.56
C SER A 212 -18.63 5.61 11.93
N THR A 213 -19.75 4.99 12.31
CA THR A 213 -20.27 5.09 13.68
C THR A 213 -19.40 4.30 14.66
N PRO A 214 -19.50 4.54 15.99
CA PRO A 214 -18.83 3.71 16.98
C PRO A 214 -19.12 2.22 16.81
N GLU A 215 -20.37 1.87 16.47
CA GLU A 215 -20.82 0.50 16.26
C GLU A 215 -20.12 -0.15 15.04
N GLN A 216 -19.96 0.60 13.95
CA GLN A 216 -19.21 0.10 12.78
C GLN A 216 -17.73 -0.03 13.06
N MET A 217 -17.14 0.92 13.81
CA MET A 217 -15.74 0.84 14.23
C MET A 217 -15.47 -0.37 15.13
N GLU A 218 -16.36 -0.64 16.09
CA GLU A 218 -16.26 -1.83 16.94
C GLU A 218 -16.39 -3.13 16.12
N MET A 219 -17.34 -3.16 15.20
CA MET A 219 -17.52 -4.28 14.28
C MET A 219 -16.26 -4.53 13.45
N ALA A 220 -15.63 -3.50 12.90
CA ALA A 220 -14.43 -3.62 12.10
C ALA A 220 -13.24 -4.20 12.91
N GLY A 221 -13.04 -3.72 14.13
CA GLY A 221 -12.01 -4.26 15.02
C GLY A 221 -12.27 -5.72 15.43
N LYS A 222 -13.54 -6.07 15.69
CA LYS A 222 -13.96 -7.45 15.97
C LYS A 222 -13.71 -8.36 14.77
N LEU A 223 -14.13 -7.95 13.58
CA LEU A 223 -13.94 -8.71 12.34
C LEU A 223 -12.45 -8.96 12.07
N TRP A 224 -11.60 -7.95 12.28
CA TRP A 224 -10.15 -8.09 12.12
C TRP A 224 -9.56 -9.09 13.12
N ALA A 225 -9.98 -9.04 14.37
CA ALA A 225 -9.54 -9.97 15.41
C ALA A 225 -10.01 -11.42 15.16
N GLU A 226 -11.20 -11.62 14.59
CA GLU A 226 -11.76 -12.94 14.23
C GLU A 226 -11.02 -13.60 13.06
N HIS A 227 -10.30 -12.84 12.23
CA HIS A 227 -9.61 -13.34 11.05
C HIS A 227 -8.09 -13.05 11.07
N PRO A 228 -7.31 -13.76 11.91
CA PRO A 228 -5.86 -13.58 12.00
C PRO A 228 -5.18 -13.72 10.64
N GLY A 229 -4.25 -12.81 10.34
CA GLY A 229 -3.53 -12.80 9.06
C GLY A 229 -4.11 -11.83 8.03
N THR A 230 -5.35 -11.37 8.20
CA THR A 230 -5.90 -10.28 7.40
C THR A 230 -5.24 -8.94 7.75
N TYR A 231 -5.47 -7.95 6.92
CA TYR A 231 -4.97 -6.59 7.10
C TYR A 231 -6.09 -5.66 7.59
N LEU A 232 -5.69 -4.49 8.07
CA LEU A 232 -6.56 -3.37 8.32
C LEU A 232 -5.97 -2.13 7.66
N GLN A 233 -6.78 -1.34 6.97
CA GLN A 233 -6.38 -0.04 6.42
C GLN A 233 -7.43 1.02 6.66
N SER A 234 -6.99 2.26 6.86
CA SER A 234 -7.85 3.44 6.98
C SER A 234 -7.05 4.71 6.68
N HIS A 235 -7.68 5.88 6.79
CA HIS A 235 -7.03 7.17 6.70
C HIS A 235 -6.91 7.79 8.09
N ILE A 236 -5.86 8.57 8.32
CA ILE A 236 -5.66 9.27 9.59
C ILE A 236 -4.97 10.61 9.40
N SER A 237 -5.51 11.64 10.02
CA SER A 237 -4.87 12.94 10.21
C SER A 237 -4.29 13.52 8.91
N GLU A 238 -5.06 13.41 7.83
CA GLU A 238 -4.67 13.94 6.52
C GLU A 238 -4.83 15.46 6.46
N ASN A 239 -5.97 15.98 6.93
CA ASN A 239 -6.32 17.39 6.86
C ASN A 239 -6.70 17.91 8.26
N ARG A 240 -6.44 19.20 8.54
CA ARG A 240 -6.74 19.80 9.85
C ARG A 240 -8.24 19.82 10.13
N ASP A 241 -9.06 20.15 9.14
CA ASP A 241 -10.52 20.19 9.29
C ASP A 241 -11.08 18.79 9.53
N GLU A 242 -10.50 17.76 8.88
CA GLU A 242 -10.80 16.35 9.16
C GLU A 242 -10.48 15.98 10.61
N VAL A 243 -9.34 16.37 11.14
CA VAL A 243 -8.93 16.10 12.53
C VAL A 243 -9.93 16.70 13.51
N GLU A 244 -10.31 17.98 13.32
CA GLU A 244 -11.30 18.64 14.18
C GLU A 244 -12.70 18.03 14.03
N TRP A 245 -13.06 17.60 12.82
CA TRP A 245 -14.33 16.91 12.58
C TRP A 245 -14.39 15.58 13.33
N VAL A 246 -13.35 14.73 13.22
CA VAL A 246 -13.29 13.45 13.95
C VAL A 246 -13.34 13.67 15.47
N LYS A 247 -12.63 14.68 15.98
CA LYS A 247 -12.68 15.07 17.39
C LYS A 247 -14.10 15.45 17.85
N SER A 248 -14.85 16.15 17.02
CA SER A 248 -16.26 16.50 17.31
C SER A 248 -17.17 15.28 17.33
N LEU A 249 -16.91 14.27 16.51
CA LEU A 249 -17.70 13.04 16.41
C LEU A 249 -17.37 12.02 17.51
N TYR A 250 -16.14 12.09 18.08
CA TYR A 250 -15.65 11.21 19.13
C TYR A 250 -15.10 11.98 20.33
N PRO A 251 -15.92 12.81 21.00
CA PRO A 251 -15.45 13.75 22.04
C PRO A 251 -14.88 13.08 23.29
N ALA A 252 -15.14 11.79 23.50
CA ALA A 252 -14.58 11.00 24.59
C ALA A 252 -13.20 10.42 24.30
N ARG A 253 -12.66 10.61 23.09
CA ARG A 253 -11.33 10.14 22.69
C ARG A 253 -10.29 11.23 22.88
N ARG A 254 -9.06 10.82 23.23
CA ARG A 254 -7.94 11.74 23.51
C ARG A 254 -7.49 12.48 22.23
N ASP A 255 -7.42 11.74 21.13
CA ASP A 255 -6.93 12.18 19.84
C ASP A 255 -7.50 11.28 18.72
N TYR A 256 -7.15 11.54 17.46
CA TYR A 256 -7.68 10.81 16.33
C TYR A 256 -7.25 9.33 16.36
N LEU A 257 -5.99 9.03 16.64
CA LEU A 257 -5.50 7.65 16.72
C LEU A 257 -6.16 6.87 17.87
N ASP A 258 -6.56 7.56 18.96
CA ASP A 258 -7.27 6.95 20.09
C ASP A 258 -8.66 6.42 19.68
N VAL A 259 -9.25 6.93 18.59
CA VAL A 259 -10.49 6.34 18.04
C VAL A 259 -10.20 4.92 17.57
N TYR A 260 -9.18 4.73 16.76
CA TYR A 260 -8.79 3.42 16.25
C TYR A 260 -8.27 2.48 17.36
N ASP A 261 -7.47 3.00 18.29
CA ASP A 261 -6.95 2.27 19.43
C ASP A 261 -8.07 1.71 20.32
N HIS A 262 -9.06 2.54 20.63
CA HIS A 262 -10.23 2.13 21.43
C HIS A 262 -10.97 0.95 20.81
N PHE A 263 -11.10 0.93 19.49
CA PHE A 263 -11.77 -0.14 18.75
C PHE A 263 -10.82 -1.26 18.31
N ARG A 264 -9.60 -1.34 18.89
CA ARG A 264 -8.61 -2.42 18.66
C ARG A 264 -8.19 -2.56 17.20
N GLN A 265 -7.98 -1.43 16.54
CA GLN A 265 -7.61 -1.35 15.13
C GLN A 265 -6.14 -0.98 14.91
N LEU A 266 -5.31 -1.03 15.97
CA LEU A 266 -3.86 -0.81 15.88
C LEU A 266 -3.11 -2.13 16.03
N GLY A 267 -2.00 -2.27 15.31
CA GLY A 267 -1.14 -3.44 15.40
C GLY A 267 -0.39 -3.75 14.11
N PRO A 268 0.44 -4.80 14.10
CA PRO A 268 1.08 -5.29 12.88
C PRO A 268 0.03 -5.63 11.82
N ARG A 269 0.27 -5.28 10.56
CA ARG A 269 -0.67 -5.36 9.42
C ARG A 269 -1.83 -4.35 9.45
N ALA A 270 -1.81 -3.38 10.37
CA ALA A 270 -2.62 -2.16 10.23
C ALA A 270 -1.79 -1.07 9.57
N ILE A 271 -2.33 -0.45 8.51
CA ILE A 271 -1.69 0.65 7.80
C ILE A 271 -2.66 1.81 7.60
N TYR A 272 -2.20 3.02 7.88
CA TYR A 272 -3.01 4.23 7.77
C TYR A 272 -2.42 5.19 6.74
N GLY A 273 -3.26 5.70 5.84
CA GLY A 273 -2.88 6.73 4.88
C GLY A 273 -2.59 8.06 5.57
N HIS A 274 -1.63 8.82 5.03
CA HIS A 274 -1.25 10.19 5.35
C HIS A 274 -0.52 10.36 6.70
N GLY A 275 -1.22 10.51 7.83
CA GLY A 275 -0.58 10.74 9.14
C GLY A 275 0.17 12.07 9.27
N ILE A 276 -0.30 13.13 8.57
CA ILE A 276 0.39 14.43 8.49
C ILE A 276 0.33 15.18 9.81
N TRP A 277 -0.87 15.22 10.42
CA TRP A 277 -1.17 16.04 11.59
C TRP A 277 -1.18 15.24 12.90
N LEU A 278 -0.40 14.15 12.98
CA LEU A 278 -0.25 13.37 14.19
C LEU A 278 0.45 14.15 15.30
N THR A 279 -0.05 14.03 16.52
CA THR A 279 0.62 14.51 17.73
C THR A 279 1.80 13.59 18.11
N GLU A 280 2.62 14.01 19.03
CA GLU A 280 3.74 13.19 19.52
C GLU A 280 3.27 11.91 20.21
N SER A 281 2.18 11.98 20.98
CA SER A 281 1.60 10.82 21.65
C SER A 281 1.02 9.78 20.68
N GLU A 282 0.43 10.22 19.55
CA GLU A 282 -0.06 9.35 18.51
C GLU A 282 1.09 8.65 17.78
N TRP A 283 2.14 9.40 17.44
CA TRP A 283 3.34 8.82 16.85
C TRP A 283 4.00 7.76 17.74
N HIS A 284 4.11 8.00 19.06
CA HIS A 284 4.62 7.01 20.00
C HIS A 284 3.77 5.73 19.99
N ARG A 285 2.44 5.84 19.95
CA ARG A 285 1.55 4.67 19.88
C ARG A 285 1.67 3.90 18.58
N LEU A 286 1.85 4.56 17.44
CA LEU A 286 2.13 3.86 16.17
C LEU A 286 3.37 2.98 16.30
N HIS A 287 4.45 3.52 16.90
CA HIS A 287 5.67 2.74 17.19
C HIS A 287 5.39 1.57 18.13
N ASP A 288 4.77 1.84 19.29
CA ASP A 288 4.56 0.84 20.34
C ASP A 288 3.63 -0.30 19.89
N THR A 289 2.71 -0.04 18.99
CA THR A 289 1.77 -1.02 18.43
C THR A 289 2.27 -1.72 17.16
N GLY A 290 3.31 -1.23 16.53
CA GLY A 290 3.78 -1.73 15.23
C GLY A 290 2.86 -1.39 14.08
N THR A 291 2.04 -0.34 14.22
CA THR A 291 1.14 0.16 13.19
C THR A 291 1.92 0.99 12.16
N ALA A 292 1.68 0.75 10.87
CA ALA A 292 2.39 1.42 9.78
C ALA A 292 1.66 2.66 9.25
N ILE A 293 2.40 3.53 8.56
CA ILE A 293 1.87 4.67 7.81
C ILE A 293 2.21 4.55 6.33
N ALA A 294 1.28 4.94 5.47
CA ALA A 294 1.49 5.16 4.05
C ALA A 294 1.63 6.66 3.78
N HIS A 295 2.82 7.08 3.35
CA HIS A 295 3.05 8.47 2.93
C HIS A 295 2.58 8.66 1.49
N CYS A 296 1.63 9.57 1.28
CA CYS A 296 0.96 9.84 0.01
C CYS A 296 1.34 11.25 -0.54
N PRO A 297 2.60 11.46 -0.94
CA PRO A 297 3.13 12.82 -1.14
C PRO A 297 2.45 13.58 -2.29
N THR A 298 2.11 12.91 -3.39
CA THR A 298 1.44 13.56 -4.54
C THR A 298 0.05 14.04 -4.18
N SER A 299 -0.71 13.25 -3.43
CA SER A 299 -2.05 13.62 -2.92
C SER A 299 -1.96 14.74 -1.88
N ASN A 300 -1.05 14.61 -0.92
CA ASN A 300 -0.85 15.62 0.13
C ASN A 300 -0.57 17.01 -0.45
N LEU A 301 0.20 17.07 -1.52
CA LEU A 301 0.49 18.32 -2.24
C LEU A 301 -0.71 18.79 -3.07
N PHE A 302 -1.33 17.89 -3.84
CA PHE A 302 -2.41 18.24 -4.76
C PHE A 302 -3.66 18.74 -4.05
N LEU A 303 -4.04 18.10 -2.93
CA LEU A 303 -5.19 18.49 -2.10
C LEU A 303 -4.83 19.53 -1.04
N GLY A 304 -3.57 19.95 -0.94
CA GLY A 304 -3.13 20.92 0.06
C GLY A 304 -3.24 20.42 1.50
N SER A 305 -3.20 19.10 1.72
CA SER A 305 -3.36 18.47 3.03
C SER A 305 -2.23 18.80 4.00
N GLY A 306 -0.99 18.92 3.50
CA GLY A 306 0.17 19.28 4.30
C GLY A 306 1.45 18.50 3.96
N LEU A 307 2.47 18.66 4.80
CA LEU A 307 3.81 18.10 4.57
C LEU A 307 4.19 17.10 5.67
N LEU A 308 4.16 15.81 5.35
CA LEU A 308 4.58 14.76 6.30
C LEU A 308 6.10 14.83 6.57
N GLN A 309 6.49 14.76 7.84
CA GLN A 309 7.88 14.77 8.27
C GLN A 309 8.47 13.35 8.31
N ILE A 310 9.03 12.85 7.20
CA ILE A 310 9.62 11.50 7.10
C ILE A 310 10.67 11.25 8.19
N SER A 311 11.49 12.26 8.53
CA SER A 311 12.52 12.18 9.57
C SER A 311 11.97 11.75 10.93
N ARG A 312 10.73 12.14 11.26
CA ARG A 312 10.07 11.76 12.50
C ARG A 312 9.72 10.28 12.53
N PHE A 313 9.21 9.74 11.41
CA PHE A 313 8.87 8.32 11.30
C PHE A 313 10.10 7.41 11.23
N LYS A 314 11.24 7.97 10.85
CA LYS A 314 12.52 7.26 10.76
C LYS A 314 13.50 7.62 11.87
N ASP A 315 13.01 8.20 12.98
CA ASP A 315 13.83 8.40 14.18
C ASP A 315 14.32 7.05 14.72
N PRO A 316 15.65 6.82 14.86
CA PRO A 316 16.19 5.55 15.31
C PRO A 316 15.71 5.11 16.71
N LYS A 317 15.27 6.04 17.54
CA LYS A 317 14.78 5.74 18.89
C LYS A 317 13.36 5.17 18.89
N ARG A 318 12.51 5.62 17.96
CA ARG A 318 11.11 5.20 17.84
C ARG A 318 10.68 5.16 16.39
N PRO A 319 11.28 4.28 15.57
CA PRO A 319 10.92 4.17 14.17
C PRO A 319 9.48 3.67 14.02
N VAL A 320 8.77 4.22 13.05
CA VAL A 320 7.49 3.71 12.56
C VAL A 320 7.70 3.19 11.14
N GLU A 321 7.13 2.04 10.83
CA GLU A 321 7.22 1.53 9.46
C GLU A 321 6.44 2.44 8.51
N LEU A 322 7.12 2.84 7.43
CA LEU A 322 6.64 3.81 6.47
C LEU A 322 6.78 3.25 5.05
N GLY A 323 5.67 3.17 4.33
CA GLY A 323 5.63 2.91 2.89
C GLY A 323 5.25 4.16 2.10
N LEU A 324 5.50 4.17 0.79
CA LEU A 324 4.96 5.18 -0.12
C LEU A 324 3.64 4.71 -0.71
N GLY A 325 2.68 5.62 -0.83
CA GLY A 325 1.41 5.43 -1.52
C GLY A 325 1.22 6.43 -2.64
N THR A 326 0.72 6.00 -3.79
CA THR A 326 0.33 6.92 -4.87
C THR A 326 -0.92 7.69 -4.53
N ASP A 327 -1.82 7.03 -3.79
CA ASP A 327 -3.14 7.57 -3.44
C ASP A 327 -3.91 8.12 -4.64
N VAL A 328 -3.86 7.41 -5.77
CA VAL A 328 -4.71 7.72 -6.91
C VAL A 328 -6.17 7.53 -6.48
N GLY A 329 -7.08 8.52 -6.61
CA GLY A 329 -7.12 9.74 -7.44
C GLY A 329 -6.84 11.08 -6.74
N GLY A 330 -6.71 11.20 -5.38
CA GLY A 330 -6.14 12.40 -4.78
C GLY A 330 -4.69 12.58 -5.23
N GLY A 331 -3.94 11.50 -5.33
CA GLY A 331 -2.65 11.47 -6.01
C GLY A 331 -2.79 11.53 -7.53
N THR A 332 -1.82 12.17 -8.18
CA THR A 332 -1.89 12.60 -9.59
C THR A 332 -1.22 11.66 -10.58
N SER A 333 -0.68 10.52 -10.13
CA SER A 333 0.08 9.60 -10.98
C SER A 333 0.13 8.18 -10.42
N PHE A 334 0.08 7.17 -11.29
CA PHE A 334 0.37 5.78 -10.95
C PHE A 334 1.87 5.49 -10.75
N SER A 335 2.74 6.44 -11.09
CA SER A 335 4.18 6.24 -11.07
C SER A 335 4.76 6.38 -9.66
N MET A 336 5.29 5.27 -9.11
CA MET A 336 6.06 5.31 -7.86
C MET A 336 7.32 6.19 -7.99
N LEU A 337 7.89 6.36 -9.18
CA LEU A 337 9.00 7.30 -9.42
C LEU A 337 8.55 8.75 -9.23
N ALA A 338 7.36 9.11 -9.72
CA ALA A 338 6.78 10.43 -9.47
C ALA A 338 6.47 10.63 -7.97
N THR A 339 5.93 9.60 -7.31
CA THR A 339 5.67 9.59 -5.87
C THR A 339 6.96 9.79 -5.06
N MET A 340 8.06 9.12 -5.43
CA MET A 340 9.37 9.35 -4.81
C MET A 340 9.90 10.78 -5.03
N GLY A 341 9.68 11.35 -6.22
CA GLY A 341 10.00 12.75 -6.51
C GLY A 341 9.27 13.72 -5.59
N ALA A 342 7.96 13.55 -5.46
CA ALA A 342 7.14 14.37 -4.55
C ALA A 342 7.52 14.18 -3.06
N ALA A 343 7.88 12.95 -2.64
CA ALA A 343 8.40 12.70 -1.29
C ALA A 343 9.72 13.45 -1.04
N TYR A 344 10.61 13.52 -2.04
CA TYR A 344 11.82 14.32 -1.98
C TYR A 344 11.51 15.83 -1.83
N GLU A 345 10.58 16.36 -2.62
CA GLU A 345 10.16 17.76 -2.55
C GLU A 345 9.59 18.13 -1.17
N ILE A 346 8.69 17.28 -0.63
CA ILE A 346 8.14 17.46 0.73
C ILE A 346 9.25 17.42 1.78
N ALA A 347 10.21 16.51 1.67
CA ALA A 347 11.33 16.43 2.61
C ALA A 347 12.18 17.71 2.56
N GLN A 348 12.47 18.26 1.37
CA GLN A 348 13.17 19.52 1.20
C GLN A 348 12.41 20.70 1.83
N LEU A 349 11.09 20.79 1.61
CA LEU A 349 10.23 21.82 2.22
C LEU A 349 10.22 21.72 3.75
N ASN A 350 10.41 20.52 4.31
CA ASN A 350 10.58 20.30 5.75
C ASN A 350 12.03 20.50 6.23
N GLY A 351 12.95 20.99 5.39
CA GLY A 351 14.36 21.20 5.75
C GLY A 351 15.16 19.91 5.93
N HIS A 352 14.74 18.82 5.32
CA HIS A 352 15.35 17.49 5.44
C HIS A 352 15.68 16.91 4.05
N ALA A 353 16.85 16.30 3.91
CA ALA A 353 17.24 15.68 2.64
C ALA A 353 16.80 14.21 2.59
N LEU A 354 15.92 13.85 1.64
CA LEU A 354 15.60 12.49 1.31
C LEU A 354 16.48 12.03 0.14
N ARG A 355 17.41 11.10 0.38
CA ARG A 355 18.28 10.59 -0.68
C ARG A 355 17.55 9.61 -1.59
N ALA A 356 17.96 9.48 -2.85
CA ALA A 356 17.37 8.54 -3.81
C ALA A 356 17.32 7.11 -3.25
N VAL A 357 18.40 6.63 -2.61
CA VAL A 357 18.45 5.31 -1.95
C VAL A 357 17.32 5.15 -0.92
N GLN A 358 17.06 6.18 -0.11
CA GLN A 358 15.99 6.16 0.88
C GLN A 358 14.60 6.12 0.24
N ALA A 359 14.40 6.90 -0.83
CA ALA A 359 13.12 6.91 -1.56
C ALA A 359 12.83 5.55 -2.22
N PHE A 360 13.84 4.95 -2.88
CA PHE A 360 13.70 3.60 -3.44
C PHE A 360 13.46 2.53 -2.38
N TYR A 361 14.12 2.64 -1.22
CA TYR A 361 13.84 1.75 -0.10
C TYR A 361 12.37 1.81 0.33
N LEU A 362 11.81 3.01 0.52
CA LEU A 362 10.39 3.20 0.90
C LEU A 362 9.42 2.62 -0.14
N ALA A 363 9.78 2.67 -1.41
CA ALA A 363 8.98 2.13 -2.51
C ALA A 363 9.14 0.61 -2.74
N THR A 364 10.05 -0.05 -2.02
CA THR A 364 10.37 -1.47 -2.17
C THR A 364 10.39 -2.19 -0.82
N LEU A 365 11.55 -2.43 -0.21
CA LEU A 365 11.67 -3.16 1.05
C LEU A 365 10.99 -2.43 2.22
N GLY A 366 11.02 -1.11 2.27
CA GLY A 366 10.30 -0.31 3.26
C GLY A 366 8.79 -0.46 3.15
N GLY A 367 8.26 -0.41 1.91
CA GLY A 367 6.85 -0.70 1.64
C GLY A 367 6.46 -2.14 2.02
N ALA A 368 7.32 -3.11 1.75
CA ALA A 368 7.11 -4.50 2.16
C ALA A 368 7.04 -4.64 3.70
N ARG A 369 7.91 -3.95 4.44
CA ARG A 369 7.88 -3.92 5.91
C ARG A 369 6.63 -3.26 6.44
N ALA A 370 6.24 -2.12 5.88
CA ALA A 370 5.01 -1.43 6.24
C ALA A 370 3.76 -2.31 6.05
N LEU A 371 3.79 -3.22 5.08
CA LEU A 371 2.74 -4.20 4.82
C LEU A 371 2.99 -5.57 5.48
N ALA A 372 4.02 -5.73 6.32
CA ALA A 372 4.41 -7.00 6.95
C ALA A 372 4.51 -8.15 5.92
N LEU A 373 5.17 -7.88 4.79
CA LEU A 373 5.42 -8.79 3.66
C LEU A 373 6.91 -8.93 3.30
N ASP A 374 7.81 -8.39 4.11
CA ASP A 374 9.24 -8.36 3.83
C ASP A 374 9.91 -9.74 3.92
N ASP A 375 9.21 -10.73 4.43
CA ASP A 375 9.58 -12.14 4.33
C ASP A 375 9.35 -12.72 2.92
N LYS A 376 8.47 -12.11 2.11
CA LYS A 376 8.03 -12.60 0.79
C LYS A 376 8.51 -11.76 -0.37
N ILE A 377 8.50 -10.43 -0.23
CA ILE A 377 8.72 -9.47 -1.33
C ILE A 377 9.59 -8.28 -0.90
N GLY A 378 9.77 -7.30 -1.79
CA GLY A 378 10.44 -6.03 -1.53
C GLY A 378 11.96 -6.06 -1.66
N ALA A 379 12.56 -7.25 -1.80
CA ALA A 379 13.99 -7.41 -2.07
C ALA A 379 14.25 -8.63 -2.96
N ILE A 380 15.32 -8.58 -3.74
CA ILE A 380 15.80 -9.73 -4.52
C ILE A 380 16.69 -10.57 -3.59
N SER A 381 16.12 -11.66 -3.09
CA SER A 381 16.80 -12.57 -2.16
C SER A 381 16.25 -13.99 -2.31
N PRO A 382 17.09 -15.04 -2.20
CA PRO A 382 16.62 -16.43 -2.24
C PRO A 382 15.47 -16.70 -1.26
N GLY A 383 14.48 -17.46 -1.72
CA GLY A 383 13.24 -17.80 -0.99
C GLY A 383 12.10 -16.80 -1.16
N ARG A 384 12.36 -15.55 -1.59
CA ARG A 384 11.32 -14.55 -1.87
C ARG A 384 10.65 -14.77 -3.22
N GLU A 385 9.53 -14.10 -3.42
CA GLU A 385 8.80 -14.11 -4.68
C GLU A 385 9.41 -13.10 -5.66
N PRO A 386 9.58 -13.47 -6.93
CA PRO A 386 10.14 -12.58 -7.96
C PRO A 386 9.04 -11.67 -8.54
N ILE A 387 8.55 -10.74 -7.73
CA ILE A 387 7.52 -9.77 -8.10
C ILE A 387 7.96 -8.36 -7.78
#